data_0a2b1f220ff1de53ab6f33c4bab710a8
#
_entry.id   0a2b1f220ff1de53ab6f33c4bab710a8
#
_cell.length_a   1.000
_cell.length_b   1.000
_cell.length_c   1.000
_cell.angle_alpha   90.00
_cell.angle_beta   90.00
_cell.angle_gamma   90.00
#
_symmetry.space_group_name_H-M   'P 1'
#
loop_
_entity.id
_entity.type
_entity.pdbx_description
1 polymer ?
#
loop_
_entity_poly.entity_id
_entity_poly.type
_entity_poly.pdbx_seq_one_letter_code
_entity_poly.pdbx_strand_id
1 'polypeptide(L)'
;MYRKLDILLIIDYKLFLQGEVFMMQPVLLDTFLVFGTLALMISLVVYQIYQITWLRHHGRQIIAMVTSIRHETGKTAWGLSRDNYYVTATWTNPRTGRTYSFWTWIMNSSPVYTKGSLVPVLIDPKNPKRYALDL
;
A
#
# COMPACT_ATOMS: atom_id res chain seq x y z
N MET A 1 57.25 32.26 22.19
CA MET A 1 57.18 31.35 21.04
C MET A 1 56.17 30.23 21.18
N TYR A 2 55.87 29.78 22.39
CA TYR A 2 54.93 28.65 22.66
C TYR A 2 53.43 29.01 22.47
N ARG A 3 53.01 30.24 22.69
CA ARG A 3 51.58 30.67 22.60
C ARG A 3 50.96 30.57 21.19
N LYS A 4 51.74 30.64 20.15
CA LYS A 4 51.24 30.56 18.73
C LYS A 4 50.95 29.14 18.29
N LEU A 5 51.67 28.16 18.84
CA LEU A 5 51.48 26.74 18.50
C LEU A 5 50.18 26.19 19.11
N ASP A 6 49.83 26.60 20.34
CA ASP A 6 48.61 26.14 20.98
C ASP A 6 47.32 26.65 20.28
N ILE A 7 47.37 27.88 19.78
CA ILE A 7 46.22 28.46 19.05
C ILE A 7 46.02 27.77 17.68
N LEU A 8 47.09 27.44 16.97
CA LEU A 8 47.01 26.71 15.69
C LEU A 8 46.45 25.28 15.89
N LEU A 9 46.90 24.58 16.93
CA LEU A 9 46.40 23.24 17.25
C LEU A 9 44.92 23.25 17.63
N ILE A 10 44.43 24.25 18.35
CA ILE A 10 43.02 24.40 18.72
C ILE A 10 42.16 24.75 17.51
N ILE A 11 42.68 25.55 16.58
CA ILE A 11 41.94 25.88 15.33
C ILE A 11 41.83 24.67 14.42
N ASP A 12 42.93 23.91 14.24
CA ASP A 12 42.90 22.66 13.44
C ASP A 12 41.95 21.62 14.03
N TYR A 13 41.94 21.43 15.35
CA TYR A 13 41.04 20.52 16.04
C TYR A 13 39.57 20.93 15.91
N LYS A 14 39.25 22.24 16.00
CA LYS A 14 37.90 22.75 15.79
C LYS A 14 37.43 22.60 14.33
N LEU A 15 38.31 22.86 13.36
CA LEU A 15 38.00 22.66 11.95
C LEU A 15 37.76 21.19 11.59
N PHE A 16 38.56 20.30 12.19
CA PHE A 16 38.39 18.85 12.02
C PHE A 16 37.05 18.38 12.59
N LEU A 17 36.68 18.76 13.82
CA LEU A 17 35.38 18.43 14.43
C LEU A 17 34.19 19.03 13.65
N GLN A 18 34.30 20.24 13.12
CA GLN A 18 33.25 20.82 12.28
C GLN A 18 33.10 20.11 10.95
N GLY A 19 34.19 19.64 10.37
CA GLY A 19 34.16 18.84 9.13
C GLY A 19 33.48 17.50 9.30
N GLU A 20 33.74 16.77 10.39
CA GLU A 20 33.09 15.50 10.69
C GLU A 20 31.61 15.66 11.01
N VAL A 21 31.22 16.67 11.78
CA VAL A 21 29.80 16.94 12.07
C VAL A 21 29.04 17.34 10.81
N PHE A 22 29.65 18.10 9.90
CA PHE A 22 29.00 18.49 8.64
C PHE A 22 28.84 17.31 7.67
N MET A 23 29.76 16.36 7.65
CA MET A 23 29.67 15.15 6.83
C MET A 23 28.69 14.11 7.41
N MET A 24 28.48 14.06 8.73
CA MET A 24 27.55 13.13 9.37
C MET A 24 26.07 13.53 9.21
N GLN A 25 25.75 14.82 9.06
CA GLN A 25 24.38 15.28 8.93
C GLN A 25 23.61 14.70 7.73
N PRO A 26 24.17 14.70 6.49
CA PRO A 26 23.45 14.13 5.35
C PRO A 26 23.24 12.61 5.50
N VAL A 27 24.21 11.88 6.01
CA VAL A 27 24.11 10.41 6.20
C VAL A 27 23.03 10.07 7.23
N LEU A 28 22.92 10.80 8.31
CA LEU A 28 21.87 10.61 9.32
C LEU A 28 20.50 10.91 8.73
N LEU A 29 20.37 12.01 7.98
CA LEU A 29 19.11 12.39 7.33
C LEU A 29 18.64 11.32 6.35
N ASP A 30 19.54 10.82 5.49
CA ASP A 30 19.25 9.76 4.53
C ASP A 30 18.84 8.47 5.23
N THR A 31 19.51 8.13 6.32
CA THR A 31 19.18 6.95 7.15
C THR A 31 17.78 7.08 7.74
N PHE A 32 17.43 8.22 8.32
CA PHE A 32 16.08 8.47 8.85
C PHE A 32 15.00 8.42 7.75
N LEU A 33 15.28 8.96 6.57
CA LEU A 33 14.36 8.90 5.44
C LEU A 33 14.11 7.45 5.00
N VAL A 34 15.16 6.63 4.87
CA VAL A 34 15.03 5.23 4.49
C VAL A 34 14.26 4.43 5.53
N PHE A 35 14.60 4.55 6.80
CA PHE A 35 13.87 3.84 7.87
C PHE A 35 12.45 4.36 8.04
N GLY A 36 12.22 5.66 7.90
CA GLY A 36 10.89 6.27 7.95
C GLY A 36 9.98 5.78 6.84
N THR A 37 10.49 5.73 5.60
CA THR A 37 9.73 5.19 4.46
C THR A 37 9.44 3.70 4.59
N LEU A 38 10.41 2.91 5.07
CA LEU A 38 10.21 1.49 5.32
C LEU A 38 9.16 1.24 6.41
N ALA A 39 9.22 1.98 7.52
CA ALA A 39 8.23 1.88 8.58
C ALA A 39 6.81 2.26 8.11
N LEU A 40 6.70 3.29 7.26
CA LEU A 40 5.44 3.68 6.64
C LEU A 40 4.87 2.56 5.76
N MET A 41 5.70 1.96 4.90
CA MET A 41 5.30 0.85 4.03
C MET A 41 4.83 -0.36 4.83
N ILE A 42 5.57 -0.74 5.88
CA ILE A 42 5.17 -1.85 6.77
C ILE A 42 3.84 -1.53 7.45
N SER A 43 3.66 -0.31 7.94
CA SER A 43 2.42 0.13 8.59
C SER A 43 1.21 0.04 7.65
N LEU A 44 1.37 0.44 6.38
CA LEU A 44 0.32 0.31 5.37
C LEU A 44 -0.05 -1.15 5.09
N VAL A 45 0.94 -2.03 4.98
CA VAL A 45 0.71 -3.47 4.77
C VAL A 45 -0.02 -4.09 5.96
N VAL A 46 0.44 -3.81 7.18
CA VAL A 46 -0.21 -4.28 8.42
C VAL A 46 -1.65 -3.78 8.50
N TYR A 47 -1.89 -2.52 8.17
CA TYR A 47 -3.23 -1.95 8.14
C TYR A 47 -4.15 -2.66 7.15
N GLN A 48 -3.67 -2.98 5.94
CA GLN A 48 -4.43 -3.74 4.93
C GLN A 48 -4.78 -5.15 5.42
N ILE A 49 -3.82 -5.86 6.01
CA ILE A 49 -4.04 -7.20 6.57
C ILE A 49 -5.08 -7.14 7.70
N TYR A 50 -4.95 -6.16 8.60
CA TYR A 50 -5.91 -5.96 9.68
C TYR A 50 -7.33 -5.70 9.16
N GLN A 51 -7.49 -4.88 8.12
CA GLN A 51 -8.79 -4.61 7.50
C GLN A 51 -9.46 -5.87 6.96
N ILE A 52 -8.70 -6.70 6.23
CA ILE A 52 -9.22 -7.95 5.66
C ILE A 52 -9.56 -8.96 6.76
N THR A 53 -8.69 -9.10 7.75
CA THR A 53 -8.92 -10.02 8.88
C THR A 53 -10.13 -9.59 9.69
N TRP A 54 -10.27 -8.30 9.95
CA TRP A 54 -11.44 -7.76 10.64
C TRP A 54 -12.74 -8.04 9.88
N LEU A 55 -12.74 -7.84 8.56
CA LEU A 55 -13.89 -8.13 7.70
C LEU A 55 -14.26 -9.63 7.71
N ARG A 56 -13.27 -10.53 7.75
CA ARG A 56 -13.53 -11.97 7.84
C ARG A 56 -14.24 -12.36 9.14
N HIS A 57 -13.93 -11.69 10.24
CA HIS A 57 -14.53 -12.01 11.55
C HIS A 57 -15.84 -11.24 11.84
N HIS A 58 -15.98 -10.01 11.34
CA HIS A 58 -17.09 -9.12 11.68
C HIS A 58 -17.91 -8.69 10.47
N GLY A 59 -17.46 -9.00 9.26
CA GLY A 59 -18.14 -8.66 8.03
C GLY A 59 -19.39 -9.51 7.83
N ARG A 60 -20.33 -8.95 7.07
CA ARG A 60 -21.51 -9.67 6.58
C ARG A 60 -21.26 -10.13 5.15
N GLN A 61 -21.47 -11.40 4.90
CA GLN A 61 -21.44 -11.92 3.54
C GLN A 61 -22.72 -11.55 2.82
N ILE A 62 -22.56 -10.99 1.63
CA ILE A 62 -23.63 -10.72 0.68
C ILE A 62 -23.32 -11.36 -0.65
N ILE A 63 -24.31 -11.52 -1.48
CA ILE A 63 -24.15 -12.02 -2.85
C ILE A 63 -24.27 -10.82 -3.81
N ALA A 64 -23.21 -10.54 -4.55
CA ALA A 64 -23.20 -9.51 -5.59
C ALA A 64 -23.15 -10.14 -6.98
N MET A 65 -23.64 -9.44 -7.98
CA MET A 65 -23.62 -9.89 -9.38
C MET A 65 -22.47 -9.22 -10.13
N VAL A 66 -21.66 -9.99 -10.83
CA VAL A 66 -20.59 -9.48 -11.69
C VAL A 66 -21.21 -8.74 -12.88
N THR A 67 -20.94 -7.45 -12.97
CA THR A 67 -21.48 -6.57 -14.02
C THR A 67 -20.49 -6.33 -15.14
N SER A 68 -19.19 -6.34 -14.83
CA SER A 68 -18.15 -6.07 -15.81
C SER A 68 -16.87 -6.84 -15.48
N ILE A 69 -16.22 -7.34 -16.52
CA ILE A 69 -14.87 -7.88 -16.47
C ILE A 69 -14.09 -7.18 -17.57
N ARG A 70 -13.03 -6.46 -17.21
CA ARG A 70 -12.11 -5.81 -18.14
C ARG A 70 -10.78 -6.52 -18.10
N HIS A 71 -10.26 -6.88 -19.27
CA HIS A 71 -8.93 -7.45 -19.42
C HIS A 71 -8.00 -6.38 -19.98
N GLU A 72 -6.85 -6.20 -19.33
CA GLU A 72 -5.81 -5.30 -19.78
C GLU A 72 -4.48 -6.05 -19.82
N THR A 73 -3.87 -6.10 -20.98
CA THR A 73 -2.54 -6.66 -21.15
C THR A 73 -1.50 -5.53 -21.07
N GLY A 74 -0.58 -5.64 -20.15
CA GLY A 74 0.53 -4.71 -19.96
C GLY A 74 1.87 -5.40 -20.09
N LYS A 75 2.95 -4.60 -20.11
CA LYS A 75 4.30 -5.09 -19.97
C LYS A 75 4.87 -4.57 -18.65
N THR A 76 5.58 -5.43 -17.94
CA THR A 76 6.35 -5.00 -16.78
C THR A 76 7.55 -4.16 -17.22
N ALA A 77 8.20 -3.45 -16.29
CA ALA A 77 9.44 -2.71 -16.54
C ALA A 77 10.56 -3.60 -17.13
N TRP A 78 10.47 -4.92 -16.91
CA TRP A 78 11.41 -5.93 -17.41
C TRP A 78 10.95 -6.57 -18.75
N GLY A 79 9.92 -6.02 -19.41
CA GLY A 79 9.42 -6.51 -20.69
C GLY A 79 8.56 -7.78 -20.64
N LEU A 80 8.29 -8.32 -19.45
CA LEU A 80 7.42 -9.48 -19.28
C LEU A 80 5.95 -9.10 -19.51
N SER A 81 5.22 -9.93 -20.24
CA SER A 81 3.76 -9.74 -20.41
C SER A 81 3.05 -9.96 -19.07
N ARG A 82 2.09 -9.10 -18.80
CA ARG A 82 1.26 -9.15 -17.59
C ARG A 82 -0.20 -8.97 -17.96
N ASP A 83 -1.01 -9.93 -17.57
CA ASP A 83 -2.46 -9.87 -17.76
C ASP A 83 -3.11 -9.43 -16.46
N ASN A 84 -3.90 -8.36 -16.54
CA ASN A 84 -4.67 -7.83 -15.42
C ASN A 84 -6.15 -7.92 -15.76
N TYR A 85 -6.92 -8.47 -14.84
CA TYR A 85 -8.37 -8.53 -14.95
C TYR A 85 -8.99 -7.66 -13.86
N TYR A 86 -9.85 -6.74 -14.25
CA TYR A 86 -10.62 -5.89 -13.36
C TYR A 86 -12.06 -6.41 -13.34
N VAL A 87 -12.44 -6.93 -12.20
CA VAL A 87 -13.80 -7.47 -11.99
C VAL A 87 -14.60 -6.45 -11.18
N THR A 88 -15.78 -6.10 -11.70
CA THR A 88 -16.73 -5.23 -11.02
C THR A 88 -17.99 -6.02 -10.73
N ALA A 89 -18.43 -6.00 -9.48
CA ALA A 89 -19.69 -6.60 -9.05
C ALA A 89 -20.59 -5.55 -8.39
N THR A 90 -21.89 -5.70 -8.53
CA THR A 90 -22.87 -4.78 -7.93
C THR A 90 -23.83 -5.52 -7.02
N TRP A 91 -24.25 -4.85 -5.99
CA TRP A 91 -25.26 -5.33 -5.05
C TRP A 91 -26.20 -4.18 -4.65
N THR A 92 -27.48 -4.44 -4.69
CA THR A 92 -28.50 -3.49 -4.23
C THR A 92 -28.97 -3.91 -2.85
N ASN A 93 -28.84 -3.00 -1.89
CA ASN A 93 -29.33 -3.25 -0.53
C ASN A 93 -30.86 -3.29 -0.52
N PRO A 94 -31.48 -4.42 -0.20
CA PRO A 94 -32.94 -4.56 -0.25
C PRO A 94 -33.69 -3.69 0.76
N ARG A 95 -33.01 -3.25 1.83
CA ARG A 95 -33.65 -2.39 2.83
C ARG A 95 -33.66 -0.91 2.46
N THR A 96 -32.62 -0.45 1.76
CA THR A 96 -32.44 0.99 1.46
C THR A 96 -32.59 1.32 -0.02
N GLY A 97 -32.66 0.31 -0.89
CA GLY A 97 -32.66 0.48 -2.36
C GLY A 97 -31.35 1.01 -2.93
N ARG A 98 -30.33 1.24 -2.12
CA ARG A 98 -29.02 1.76 -2.57
C ARG A 98 -28.21 0.66 -3.22
N THR A 99 -27.64 0.98 -4.38
CA THR A 99 -26.72 0.08 -5.11
C THR A 99 -25.27 0.43 -4.77
N TYR A 100 -24.49 -0.59 -4.46
CA TYR A 100 -23.06 -0.52 -4.18
C TYR A 100 -22.31 -1.25 -5.27
N SER A 101 -21.18 -0.69 -5.70
CA SER A 101 -20.28 -1.27 -6.68
C SER A 101 -18.98 -1.66 -6.01
N PHE A 102 -18.58 -2.90 -6.21
CA PHE A 102 -17.36 -3.48 -5.67
C PHE A 102 -16.42 -3.81 -6.82
N TRP A 103 -15.15 -3.54 -6.67
CA TRP A 103 -14.17 -3.88 -7.68
C TRP A 103 -12.95 -4.57 -7.07
N THR A 104 -12.35 -5.45 -7.85
CA THR A 104 -11.08 -6.06 -7.53
C THR A 104 -10.28 -6.30 -8.79
N TRP A 105 -9.00 -6.57 -8.62
CA TRP A 105 -8.11 -6.89 -9.72
C TRP A 105 -7.43 -8.23 -9.47
N ILE A 106 -7.25 -9.02 -10.55
CA ILE A 106 -6.63 -10.33 -10.54
C ILE A 106 -5.45 -10.27 -11.50
N MET A 107 -4.29 -10.70 -11.04
CA MET A 107 -3.06 -10.69 -11.81
C MET A 107 -2.73 -12.08 -12.34
N ASN A 108 -2.33 -12.15 -13.62
CA ASN A 108 -1.76 -13.34 -14.25
C ASN A 108 -2.64 -14.60 -14.18
N SER A 109 -3.91 -14.46 -13.86
CA SER A 109 -4.87 -15.54 -13.90
C SER A 109 -6.20 -15.05 -14.43
N SER A 110 -6.83 -15.84 -15.32
CA SER A 110 -8.17 -15.55 -15.79
C SER A 110 -9.17 -15.72 -14.64
N PRO A 111 -10.11 -14.79 -14.44
CA PRO A 111 -11.14 -14.96 -13.44
C PRO A 111 -12.02 -16.18 -13.77
N VAL A 112 -12.34 -16.96 -12.75
CA VAL A 112 -13.25 -18.10 -12.87
C VAL A 112 -14.69 -17.65 -13.17
N TYR A 113 -15.00 -16.39 -12.83
CA TYR A 113 -16.35 -15.82 -12.96
C TYR A 113 -16.53 -15.14 -14.30
N THR A 114 -17.77 -15.17 -14.79
CA THR A 114 -18.21 -14.47 -16.00
C THR A 114 -19.18 -13.35 -15.64
N LYS A 115 -19.45 -12.47 -16.60
CA LYS A 115 -20.49 -11.45 -16.43
C LYS A 115 -21.85 -12.12 -16.14
N GLY A 116 -22.52 -11.66 -15.09
CA GLY A 116 -23.78 -12.25 -14.59
C GLY A 116 -23.59 -13.30 -13.49
N SER A 117 -22.35 -13.76 -13.24
CA SER A 117 -22.09 -14.67 -12.12
C SER A 117 -22.35 -14.00 -10.78
N LEU A 118 -22.78 -14.80 -9.82
CA LEU A 118 -22.96 -14.37 -8.42
C LEU A 118 -21.67 -14.65 -7.65
N VAL A 119 -21.19 -13.65 -6.94
CA VAL A 119 -19.94 -13.74 -6.17
C VAL A 119 -20.18 -13.32 -4.72
N PRO A 120 -19.58 -14.03 -3.76
CA PRO A 120 -19.64 -13.64 -2.36
C PRO A 120 -18.76 -12.40 -2.12
N VAL A 121 -19.31 -11.43 -1.40
CA VAL A 121 -18.61 -10.22 -0.97
C VAL A 121 -18.79 -10.05 0.51
N LEU A 122 -17.71 -9.89 1.24
CA LEU A 122 -17.73 -9.51 2.64
C LEU A 122 -17.79 -7.98 2.75
N ILE A 123 -18.80 -7.47 3.43
CA ILE A 123 -18.95 -6.02 3.66
C ILE A 123 -18.99 -5.71 5.15
N ASP A 124 -18.55 -4.52 5.52
CA ASP A 124 -18.83 -3.96 6.84
C ASP A 124 -20.31 -3.50 6.89
N PRO A 125 -21.14 -4.06 7.78
CA PRO A 125 -22.55 -3.70 7.88
C PRO A 125 -22.81 -2.21 8.15
N LYS A 126 -21.85 -1.55 8.82
CA LYS A 126 -21.91 -0.11 9.14
C LYS A 126 -21.38 0.75 8.01
N ASN A 127 -20.44 0.23 7.23
CA ASN A 127 -19.84 0.96 6.12
C ASN A 127 -19.61 0.03 4.90
N PRO A 128 -20.59 -0.12 4.00
CA PRO A 128 -20.48 -1.00 2.85
C PRO A 128 -19.38 -0.64 1.84
N LYS A 129 -18.72 0.52 2.00
CA LYS A 129 -17.54 0.89 1.22
C LYS A 129 -16.28 0.11 1.65
N ARG A 130 -16.30 -0.47 2.86
CA ARG A 130 -15.28 -1.41 3.32
C ARG A 130 -15.72 -2.81 2.97
N TYR A 131 -15.04 -3.42 2.02
CA TYR A 131 -15.41 -4.74 1.50
C TYR A 131 -14.17 -5.56 1.13
N ALA A 132 -14.38 -6.86 1.03
CA ALA A 132 -13.44 -7.80 0.43
C ALA A 132 -14.23 -8.71 -0.53
N LEU A 133 -13.78 -8.80 -1.78
CA LEU A 133 -14.26 -9.82 -2.69
C LEU A 133 -13.47 -11.11 -2.43
N ASP A 134 -14.20 -12.18 -2.23
CA ASP A 134 -13.66 -13.53 -2.09
C ASP A 134 -13.81 -14.23 -3.47
N LEU A 135 -12.76 -14.03 -4.32
CA LEU A 135 -12.71 -14.49 -5.71
C LEU A 135 -11.74 -15.65 -5.87
#